data_a146c19d9f79d673bd60d024106077cb
#
_entry.id   a146c19d9f79d673bd60d024106077cb
#
_cell.length_a   1.000
_cell.length_b   1.000
_cell.length_c   1.000
_cell.angle_alpha   90.00
_cell.angle_beta   90.00
_cell.angle_gamma   90.00
#
_symmetry.space_group_name_H-M   'P 1'
#
loop_
_entity.id
_entity.type
_entity.pdbx_description
1 polymer ?
#
loop_
_entity_poly.entity_id
_entity_poly.type
_entity_poly.pdbx_seq_one_letter_code
_entity_poly.pdbx_strand_id
1 'polypeptide(L)'
;EERPFDPALLEFRYPYEAETALPAKLTATQMKGREADREIAEDAPRPTSLRPLSQPRFRRSGGDLTAAEAGTAVHLALQYLDFHDLDAAGQIARLTERHLLTPAQAATIPAWELERFLRSPIAEELRTAETLLREYRFTVLLPALALSEDAAAEDHVLLQGIVDCCYGGKDGPLTVLDFKTDRVKGEELRLRAERYR
;
A
#
# COMPACT_ATOMS: atom_id res chain seq x y z
N GLU A 1 32.82 47.14 15.66
CA GLU A 1 33.90 46.12 15.71
C GLU A 1 33.53 45.00 14.77
N GLU A 2 34.23 44.94 13.63
CA GLU A 2 34.09 43.80 12.69
C GLU A 2 34.72 42.57 13.35
N ARG A 3 33.91 41.54 13.58
CA ARG A 3 34.43 40.24 14.04
C ARG A 3 35.27 39.64 12.91
N PRO A 4 36.54 39.25 13.17
CA PRO A 4 37.33 38.60 12.15
C PRO A 4 36.64 37.31 11.68
N PHE A 5 36.62 37.12 10.38
CA PHE A 5 36.12 35.91 9.75
C PHE A 5 36.98 34.70 10.19
N ASP A 6 36.35 33.66 10.72
CA ASP A 6 37.03 32.42 11.09
C ASP A 6 36.98 31.44 9.91
N PRO A 7 38.14 31.15 9.26
CA PRO A 7 38.18 30.21 8.14
C PRO A 7 37.70 28.78 8.51
N ALA A 8 37.80 28.38 9.78
CA ALA A 8 37.37 27.08 10.26
C ALA A 8 35.87 26.86 10.06
N LEU A 9 35.06 27.93 9.97
CA LEU A 9 33.64 27.83 9.68
C LEU A 9 33.37 27.33 8.25
N LEU A 10 34.30 27.48 7.32
CA LEU A 10 34.16 26.93 5.96
C LEU A 10 34.53 25.45 5.88
N GLU A 11 35.25 24.94 6.85
CA GLU A 11 35.65 23.53 6.95
C GLU A 11 34.69 22.70 7.77
N PHE A 12 33.65 23.33 8.31
CA PHE A 12 32.62 22.63 9.09
C PHE A 12 31.96 21.55 8.24
N ARG A 13 32.09 20.30 8.66
CA ARG A 13 31.32 19.18 8.12
C ARG A 13 30.24 18.80 9.13
N TYR A 14 29.04 18.65 8.62
CA TYR A 14 27.93 18.20 9.45
C TYR A 14 28.22 16.78 9.96
N PRO A 15 28.26 16.56 11.28
CA PRO A 15 28.70 15.27 11.84
C PRO A 15 27.72 14.12 11.57
N TYR A 16 26.48 14.43 11.15
CA TYR A 16 25.41 13.47 10.85
C TYR A 16 25.06 13.50 9.36
N GLU A 17 26.07 13.52 8.49
CA GLU A 17 25.85 13.64 7.04
C GLU A 17 25.10 12.41 6.49
N ALA A 18 25.36 11.19 7.02
CA ALA A 18 24.69 9.96 6.62
C ALA A 18 23.18 10.01 6.91
N GLU A 19 22.78 10.57 8.05
CA GLU A 19 21.40 10.70 8.47
C GLU A 19 20.60 11.69 7.61
N THR A 20 21.27 12.67 7.01
CA THR A 20 20.61 13.61 6.09
C THR A 20 20.09 12.94 4.81
N ALA A 21 20.66 11.80 4.43
CA ALA A 21 20.21 10.99 3.30
C ALA A 21 18.98 10.12 3.62
N LEU A 22 18.67 9.95 4.91
CA LEU A 22 17.54 9.16 5.36
C LEU A 22 16.28 10.03 5.49
N PRO A 23 15.13 9.58 5.00
CA PRO A 23 13.89 10.28 5.25
C PRO A 23 13.48 10.10 6.71
N ALA A 24 13.05 11.17 7.37
CA ALA A 24 12.48 11.09 8.72
C ALA A 24 11.20 10.24 8.77
N LYS A 25 10.52 10.09 7.62
CA LYS A 25 9.26 9.35 7.47
C LYS A 25 9.23 8.59 6.15
N LEU A 26 8.73 7.37 6.18
CA LEU A 26 8.44 6.52 5.02
C LEU A 26 7.01 6.02 5.04
N THR A 27 6.44 5.81 3.87
CA THR A 27 5.24 4.98 3.73
C THR A 27 5.64 3.54 3.38
N ALA A 28 4.78 2.57 3.71
CA ALA A 28 5.00 1.17 3.34
C ALA A 28 5.21 0.99 1.82
N THR A 29 4.49 1.76 0.99
CA THR A 29 4.66 1.78 -0.47
C THR A 29 6.03 2.32 -0.90
N GLN A 30 6.54 3.36 -0.25
CA GLN A 30 7.87 3.90 -0.54
C GLN A 30 8.99 2.95 -0.10
N MET A 31 8.80 2.25 1.01
CA MET A 31 9.74 1.24 1.47
C MET A 31 9.84 0.10 0.45
N LYS A 32 8.72 -0.41 -0.03
CA LYS A 32 8.66 -1.44 -1.08
C LYS A 32 9.28 -0.97 -2.40
N GLY A 33 9.07 0.28 -2.81
CA GLY A 33 9.68 0.86 -4.01
C GLY A 33 11.21 0.99 -3.91
N ARG A 34 11.74 1.26 -2.71
CA ARG A 34 13.20 1.33 -2.47
C ARG A 34 13.87 -0.04 -2.59
N GLU A 35 13.22 -1.11 -2.15
CA GLU A 35 13.73 -2.48 -2.34
C GLU A 35 13.73 -2.86 -3.82
N ALA A 36 12.64 -2.58 -4.53
CA ALA A 36 12.56 -2.81 -5.98
C ALA A 36 13.58 -1.96 -6.77
N ASP A 37 13.83 -0.74 -6.37
CA ASP A 37 14.83 0.12 -7.00
C ASP A 37 16.28 -0.36 -6.71
N ARG A 38 16.54 -0.97 -5.56
CA ARG A 38 17.84 -1.60 -5.27
C ARG A 38 18.09 -2.83 -6.15
N GLU A 39 17.10 -3.72 -6.28
CA GLU A 39 17.20 -4.90 -7.16
C GLU A 39 17.39 -4.51 -8.64
N ILE A 40 16.73 -3.42 -9.09
CA ILE A 40 16.87 -2.91 -10.46
C ILE A 40 18.21 -2.20 -10.67
N ALA A 41 18.79 -1.56 -9.65
CA ALA A 41 20.05 -0.83 -9.76
C ALA A 41 21.28 -1.76 -9.92
N GLU A 42 21.17 -3.03 -9.53
CA GLU A 42 22.24 -4.02 -9.70
C GLU A 42 22.32 -4.61 -11.11
N ASP A 43 21.23 -4.59 -11.92
CA ASP A 43 21.18 -5.36 -13.17
C ASP A 43 20.67 -4.63 -14.45
N ALA A 44 20.36 -3.35 -14.46
CA ALA A 44 19.79 -2.72 -15.66
C ALA A 44 20.27 -1.27 -15.96
N PRO A 45 20.50 -0.94 -17.25
CA PRO A 45 20.68 0.45 -17.67
C PRO A 45 19.39 1.23 -17.40
N ARG A 46 19.50 2.37 -16.70
CA ARG A 46 18.38 3.24 -16.30
C ARG A 46 17.46 3.53 -17.48
N PRO A 47 16.19 3.09 -17.47
CA PRO A 47 15.26 3.52 -18.50
C PRO A 47 14.90 4.98 -18.27
N THR A 48 15.33 5.85 -19.19
CA THR A 48 14.89 7.25 -19.34
C THR A 48 13.44 7.31 -19.89
N SER A 49 12.53 6.53 -19.40
CA SER A 49 11.12 6.68 -19.77
C SER A 49 10.46 7.61 -18.77
N LEU A 50 10.23 8.84 -19.19
CA LEU A 50 9.26 9.73 -18.57
C LEU A 50 7.92 8.97 -18.49
N ARG A 51 7.45 8.66 -17.28
CA ARG A 51 6.09 8.13 -17.11
C ARG A 51 5.13 9.12 -17.77
N PRO A 52 4.32 8.70 -18.72
CA PRO A 52 3.35 9.61 -19.34
C PRO A 52 2.48 10.20 -18.23
N LEU A 53 2.42 11.54 -18.16
CA LEU A 53 1.57 12.24 -17.23
C LEU A 53 0.13 11.76 -17.46
N SER A 54 -0.50 11.21 -16.43
CA SER A 54 -1.90 10.79 -16.51
C SER A 54 -2.76 12.01 -16.85
N GLN A 55 -3.57 11.91 -17.89
CA GLN A 55 -4.48 13.00 -18.27
C GLN A 55 -5.44 13.31 -17.12
N PRO A 56 -5.63 14.59 -16.75
CA PRO A 56 -6.60 14.98 -15.74
C PRO A 56 -8.02 14.47 -16.11
N ARG A 57 -8.82 14.12 -15.10
CA ARG A 57 -10.18 13.55 -15.29
C ARG A 57 -11.06 14.36 -16.22
N PHE A 58 -10.98 15.69 -16.18
CA PHE A 58 -11.78 16.59 -17.02
C PHE A 58 -11.40 16.58 -18.52
N ARG A 59 -10.25 15.96 -18.88
CA ARG A 59 -9.81 15.79 -20.28
C ARG A 59 -10.10 14.41 -20.85
N ARG A 60 -10.59 13.48 -20.03
CA ARG A 60 -10.95 12.13 -20.50
C ARG A 60 -12.35 12.17 -21.10
N SER A 61 -12.44 12.07 -22.40
CA SER A 61 -13.72 11.85 -23.10
C SER A 61 -14.08 10.38 -22.97
N GLY A 62 -14.88 10.02 -21.96
CA GLY A 62 -15.36 8.66 -21.74
C GLY A 62 -15.42 8.34 -20.25
N GLY A 63 -16.58 7.89 -19.78
CA GLY A 63 -16.86 7.60 -18.37
C GLY A 63 -16.18 6.33 -17.82
N ASP A 64 -15.24 5.72 -18.55
CA ASP A 64 -14.60 4.47 -18.15
C ASP A 64 -13.55 4.72 -17.07
N LEU A 65 -13.62 3.94 -15.98
CA LEU A 65 -12.63 3.94 -14.92
C LEU A 65 -11.34 3.30 -15.41
N THR A 66 -10.21 3.86 -14.98
CA THR A 66 -8.91 3.22 -15.18
C THR A 66 -8.81 1.93 -14.34
N ALA A 67 -7.87 1.05 -14.69
CA ALA A 67 -7.62 -0.17 -13.91
C ALA A 67 -7.31 0.14 -12.42
N ALA A 68 -6.59 1.22 -12.15
CA ALA A 68 -6.31 1.66 -10.78
C ALA A 68 -7.58 2.14 -10.06
N GLU A 69 -8.45 2.89 -10.73
CA GLU A 69 -9.74 3.33 -10.15
C GLU A 69 -10.69 2.16 -9.93
N ALA A 70 -10.70 1.16 -10.83
CA ALA A 70 -11.44 -0.08 -10.64
C ALA A 70 -10.90 -0.91 -9.46
N GLY A 71 -9.57 -0.99 -9.31
CA GLY A 71 -8.94 -1.61 -8.14
C GLY A 71 -9.36 -0.92 -6.84
N THR A 72 -9.31 0.41 -6.80
CA THR A 72 -9.78 1.20 -5.65
C THR A 72 -11.25 0.92 -5.32
N ALA A 73 -12.11 0.74 -6.34
CA ALA A 73 -13.51 0.40 -6.11
C ALA A 73 -13.69 -0.97 -5.45
N VAL A 74 -12.87 -1.97 -5.83
CA VAL A 74 -12.88 -3.30 -5.18
C VAL A 74 -12.42 -3.22 -3.72
N HIS A 75 -11.33 -2.50 -3.43
CA HIS A 75 -10.87 -2.30 -2.04
C HIS A 75 -11.93 -1.60 -1.20
N LEU A 76 -12.59 -0.57 -1.75
CA LEU A 76 -13.67 0.12 -1.07
C LEU A 76 -14.87 -0.80 -0.79
N ALA A 77 -15.22 -1.68 -1.74
CA ALA A 77 -16.26 -2.68 -1.51
C ALA A 77 -15.84 -3.64 -0.38
N LEU A 78 -14.63 -4.20 -0.42
CA LEU A 78 -14.11 -5.12 0.59
C LEU A 78 -14.02 -4.49 1.99
N GLN A 79 -13.78 -3.18 2.07
CA GLN A 79 -13.80 -2.44 3.33
C GLN A 79 -15.17 -2.51 4.03
N TYR A 80 -16.26 -2.47 3.27
CA TYR A 80 -17.63 -2.40 3.81
C TYR A 80 -18.43 -3.69 3.66
N LEU A 81 -17.88 -4.70 3.00
CA LEU A 81 -18.55 -5.97 2.75
C LEU A 81 -18.88 -6.67 4.08
N ASP A 82 -20.11 -7.14 4.24
CA ASP A 82 -20.47 -8.05 5.32
C ASP A 82 -20.07 -9.48 4.93
N PHE A 83 -19.11 -10.05 5.65
CA PHE A 83 -18.62 -11.40 5.35
C PHE A 83 -19.65 -12.51 5.69
N HIS A 84 -20.69 -12.20 6.46
CA HIS A 84 -21.79 -13.14 6.77
C HIS A 84 -22.84 -13.18 5.66
N ASP A 85 -22.96 -12.13 4.83
CA ASP A 85 -23.89 -12.08 3.71
C ASP A 85 -23.18 -12.50 2.41
N LEU A 86 -23.62 -13.62 1.84
CA LEU A 86 -22.99 -14.18 0.62
C LEU A 86 -23.49 -13.53 -0.68
N ASP A 87 -24.49 -12.65 -0.64
CA ASP A 87 -24.99 -11.91 -1.79
C ASP A 87 -24.14 -10.67 -2.09
N ALA A 88 -23.01 -10.87 -2.76
CA ALA A 88 -22.11 -9.77 -3.09
C ALA A 88 -22.77 -8.74 -4.02
N ALA A 89 -23.62 -9.17 -4.95
CA ALA A 89 -24.30 -8.25 -5.87
C ALA A 89 -25.26 -7.33 -5.12
N GLY A 90 -26.06 -7.88 -4.21
CA GLY A 90 -26.94 -7.09 -3.34
C GLY A 90 -26.16 -6.17 -2.40
N GLN A 91 -25.02 -6.59 -1.90
CA GLN A 91 -24.15 -5.75 -1.08
C GLN A 91 -23.60 -4.56 -1.88
N ILE A 92 -23.10 -4.77 -3.12
CA ILE A 92 -22.64 -3.70 -4.01
C ILE A 92 -23.76 -2.70 -4.30
N ALA A 93 -24.98 -3.18 -4.55
CA ALA A 93 -26.15 -2.32 -4.75
C ALA A 93 -26.42 -1.44 -3.51
N ARG A 94 -26.44 -2.03 -2.32
CA ARG A 94 -26.61 -1.29 -1.05
C ARG A 94 -25.50 -0.25 -0.80
N LEU A 95 -24.23 -0.56 -1.15
CA LEU A 95 -23.14 0.40 -1.05
C LEU A 95 -23.31 1.58 -2.02
N THR A 96 -23.88 1.31 -3.20
CA THR A 96 -24.21 2.34 -4.19
C THR A 96 -25.35 3.25 -3.70
N GLU A 97 -26.42 2.67 -3.16
CA GLU A 97 -27.54 3.42 -2.57
C GLU A 97 -27.09 4.30 -1.38
N ARG A 98 -26.14 3.83 -0.61
CA ARG A 98 -25.51 4.59 0.50
C ARG A 98 -24.47 5.61 0.05
N HIS A 99 -24.26 5.79 -1.27
CA HIS A 99 -23.26 6.68 -1.85
C HIS A 99 -21.80 6.38 -1.45
N LEU A 100 -21.52 5.18 -0.99
CA LEU A 100 -20.16 4.71 -0.72
C LEU A 100 -19.46 4.29 -2.00
N LEU A 101 -20.21 3.82 -3.00
CA LEU A 101 -19.74 3.56 -4.36
C LEU A 101 -20.52 4.43 -5.33
N THR A 102 -19.87 4.91 -6.35
CA THR A 102 -20.57 5.50 -7.51
C THR A 102 -21.11 4.37 -8.40
N PRO A 103 -22.17 4.60 -9.21
CA PRO A 103 -22.64 3.60 -10.16
C PRO A 103 -21.56 3.11 -11.14
N ALA A 104 -20.64 4.00 -11.57
CA ALA A 104 -19.52 3.64 -12.41
C ALA A 104 -18.53 2.70 -11.70
N GLN A 105 -18.24 2.94 -10.43
CA GLN A 105 -17.40 2.04 -9.62
C GLN A 105 -18.08 0.68 -9.41
N ALA A 106 -19.35 0.67 -9.04
CA ALA A 106 -20.12 -0.56 -8.85
C ALA A 106 -20.12 -1.44 -10.11
N ALA A 107 -20.25 -0.84 -11.30
CA ALA A 107 -20.22 -1.55 -12.57
C ALA A 107 -18.87 -2.22 -12.89
N THR A 108 -17.77 -1.78 -12.27
CA THR A 108 -16.43 -2.38 -12.50
C THR A 108 -16.12 -3.52 -11.54
N ILE A 109 -16.89 -3.69 -10.46
CA ILE A 109 -16.65 -4.71 -9.44
C ILE A 109 -17.20 -6.05 -9.91
N PRO A 110 -16.36 -7.10 -10.02
CA PRO A 110 -16.81 -8.42 -10.41
C PRO A 110 -17.48 -9.14 -9.22
N ALA A 111 -18.79 -8.98 -9.06
CA ALA A 111 -19.57 -9.54 -7.95
C ALA A 111 -19.32 -11.04 -7.74
N TRP A 112 -19.17 -11.82 -8.83
CA TRP A 112 -18.90 -13.26 -8.75
C TRP A 112 -17.53 -13.60 -8.12
N GLU A 113 -16.52 -12.73 -8.28
CA GLU A 113 -15.21 -12.90 -7.60
C GLU A 113 -15.37 -12.64 -6.09
N LEU A 114 -16.13 -11.64 -5.70
CA LEU A 114 -16.42 -11.36 -4.30
C LEU A 114 -17.26 -12.49 -3.68
N GLU A 115 -18.24 -13.06 -4.39
CA GLU A 115 -19.00 -14.23 -3.92
C GLU A 115 -18.08 -15.44 -3.71
N ARG A 116 -17.15 -15.68 -4.65
CA ARG A 116 -16.15 -16.74 -4.51
C ARG A 116 -15.25 -16.51 -3.31
N PHE A 117 -14.83 -15.26 -3.07
CA PHE A 117 -14.06 -14.90 -1.89
C PHE A 117 -14.88 -15.15 -0.61
N LEU A 118 -16.12 -14.70 -0.55
CA LEU A 118 -17.03 -14.89 0.59
C LEU A 118 -17.26 -16.38 0.93
N ARG A 119 -17.12 -17.29 -0.03
CA ARG A 119 -17.22 -18.75 0.16
C ARG A 119 -15.87 -19.41 0.44
N SER A 120 -14.79 -18.65 0.53
CA SER A 120 -13.44 -19.19 0.75
C SER A 120 -13.18 -19.51 2.23
N PRO A 121 -12.23 -20.41 2.54
CA PRO A 121 -11.79 -20.67 3.91
C PRO A 121 -11.32 -19.40 4.64
N ILE A 122 -10.65 -18.48 3.93
CA ILE A 122 -10.19 -17.21 4.51
C ILE A 122 -11.39 -16.37 4.98
N ALA A 123 -12.46 -16.29 4.19
CA ALA A 123 -13.66 -15.56 4.60
C ALA A 123 -14.34 -16.21 5.81
N GLU A 124 -14.23 -17.53 6.00
CA GLU A 124 -14.69 -18.21 7.22
C GLU A 124 -13.88 -17.79 8.44
N GLU A 125 -12.54 -17.71 8.29
CA GLU A 125 -11.68 -17.20 9.35
C GLU A 125 -12.02 -15.76 9.72
N LEU A 126 -12.29 -14.91 8.72
CA LEU A 126 -12.72 -13.52 8.94
C LEU A 126 -14.05 -13.40 9.68
N ARG A 127 -15.01 -14.31 9.40
CA ARG A 127 -16.31 -14.35 10.10
C ARG A 127 -16.18 -14.74 11.56
N THR A 128 -15.26 -15.64 11.86
CA THR A 128 -15.10 -16.21 13.21
C THR A 128 -14.04 -15.50 14.04
N ALA A 129 -13.31 -14.54 13.46
CA ALA A 129 -12.26 -13.80 14.15
C ALA A 129 -12.85 -12.91 15.27
N GLU A 130 -12.22 -12.94 16.45
CA GLU A 130 -12.57 -12.06 17.56
C GLU A 130 -12.17 -10.60 17.30
N THR A 131 -11.09 -10.43 16.55
CA THR A 131 -10.58 -9.11 16.11
C THR A 131 -10.57 -9.08 14.60
N LEU A 132 -11.24 -8.09 14.01
CA LEU A 132 -11.26 -7.82 12.58
C LEU A 132 -11.10 -6.32 12.36
N LEU A 133 -9.99 -5.92 11.77
CA LEU A 133 -9.67 -4.52 11.46
C LEU A 133 -9.54 -4.39 9.94
N ARG A 134 -10.18 -3.37 9.37
CA ARG A 134 -10.13 -3.06 7.93
C ARG A 134 -9.62 -1.66 7.72
N GLU A 135 -8.82 -1.45 6.67
CA GLU A 135 -8.17 -0.15 6.39
C GLU A 135 -7.45 0.38 7.64
N TYR A 136 -6.76 -0.55 8.34
CA TYR A 136 -6.10 -0.24 9.60
C TYR A 136 -4.84 0.57 9.37
N ARG A 137 -4.84 1.79 9.88
CA ARG A 137 -3.69 2.69 9.80
C ARG A 137 -2.71 2.37 10.92
N PHE A 138 -1.46 2.15 10.55
CA PHE A 138 -0.40 1.93 11.52
C PHE A 138 0.72 2.96 11.38
N THR A 139 1.41 3.17 12.48
CA THR A 139 2.61 3.98 12.55
C THR A 139 3.58 3.28 13.50
N VAL A 140 4.78 2.97 13.02
CA VAL A 140 5.83 2.31 13.80
C VAL A 140 7.16 3.03 13.60
N LEU A 141 8.01 2.99 14.61
CA LEU A 141 9.39 3.44 14.52
C LEU A 141 10.26 2.27 14.11
N LEU A 142 10.98 2.42 13.01
CA LEU A 142 11.98 1.47 12.56
C LEU A 142 13.36 2.00 12.94
N PRO A 143 14.29 1.15 13.45
CA PRO A 143 15.68 1.53 13.57
C PRO A 143 16.22 1.99 12.20
N ALA A 144 16.92 3.12 12.15
CA ALA A 144 17.47 3.64 10.90
C ALA A 144 18.46 2.67 10.26
N LEU A 145 19.15 1.85 11.06
CA LEU A 145 20.01 0.75 10.62
C LEU A 145 19.30 -0.30 9.74
N ALA A 146 17.96 -0.44 9.84
CA ALA A 146 17.21 -1.31 8.94
C ALA A 146 17.11 -0.76 7.51
N LEU A 147 17.44 0.51 7.31
CA LEU A 147 17.39 1.21 6.02
C LEU A 147 18.76 1.56 5.46
N SER A 148 19.75 1.78 6.32
CA SER A 148 21.14 2.11 5.98
C SER A 148 22.09 1.62 7.04
N GLU A 149 23.14 0.89 6.62
CA GLU A 149 24.19 0.40 7.52
C GLU A 149 25.02 1.54 8.14
N ASP A 150 25.04 2.71 7.51
CA ASP A 150 25.77 3.90 7.95
C ASP A 150 24.97 4.78 8.92
N ALA A 151 23.73 4.42 9.25
CA ALA A 151 22.90 5.20 10.15
C ALA A 151 23.36 5.05 11.61
N ALA A 152 23.10 6.08 12.42
CA ALA A 152 23.35 5.99 13.85
C ALA A 152 22.42 4.95 14.52
N ALA A 153 22.95 4.22 15.50
CA ALA A 153 22.23 3.11 16.14
C ALA A 153 20.97 3.55 16.91
N GLU A 154 20.98 4.78 17.39
CA GLU A 154 19.87 5.40 18.12
C GLU A 154 18.82 6.06 17.23
N ASP A 155 19.10 6.22 15.93
CA ASP A 155 18.20 6.87 14.99
C ASP A 155 17.07 5.96 14.53
N HIS A 156 15.91 6.58 14.31
CA HIS A 156 14.70 5.90 13.91
C HIS A 156 14.01 6.64 12.77
N VAL A 157 13.38 5.88 11.89
CA VAL A 157 12.54 6.38 10.81
C VAL A 157 11.09 5.99 11.06
N LEU A 158 10.18 6.94 10.93
CA LEU A 158 8.75 6.70 11.08
C LEU A 158 8.19 5.97 9.85
N LEU A 159 7.77 4.71 10.02
CA LEU A 159 7.05 3.98 8.98
C LEU A 159 5.55 4.10 9.20
N GLN A 160 4.83 4.53 8.18
CA GLN A 160 3.37 4.59 8.17
C GLN A 160 2.79 3.77 7.02
N GLY A 161 1.65 3.16 7.27
CA GLY A 161 0.93 2.41 6.25
C GLY A 161 -0.54 2.20 6.59
N ILE A 162 -1.22 1.57 5.66
CA ILE A 162 -2.58 1.10 5.80
C ILE A 162 -2.57 -0.38 5.46
N VAL A 163 -3.13 -1.20 6.34
CA VAL A 163 -3.36 -2.62 6.11
C VAL A 163 -4.80 -2.79 5.65
N ASP A 164 -5.02 -3.40 4.49
CA ASP A 164 -6.36 -3.60 3.93
C ASP A 164 -7.27 -4.34 4.92
N CYS A 165 -6.77 -5.43 5.49
CA CYS A 165 -7.48 -6.20 6.50
C CYS A 165 -6.49 -6.93 7.42
N CYS A 166 -6.76 -6.95 8.72
CA CYS A 166 -6.10 -7.86 9.64
C CYS A 166 -7.10 -8.46 10.62
N TYR A 167 -6.86 -9.70 11.02
CA TYR A 167 -7.78 -10.45 11.87
C TYR A 167 -7.03 -11.44 12.76
N GLY A 168 -7.68 -11.87 13.85
CA GLY A 168 -7.10 -12.84 14.77
C GLY A 168 -7.88 -12.97 16.07
N GLY A 169 -7.28 -13.61 17.07
CA GLY A 169 -7.77 -13.64 18.43
C GLY A 169 -7.51 -12.33 19.17
N LYS A 170 -8.22 -12.10 20.27
CA LYS A 170 -8.20 -10.85 21.04
C LYS A 170 -6.78 -10.47 21.53
N ASP A 171 -6.00 -11.45 21.98
CA ASP A 171 -4.67 -11.27 22.56
C ASP A 171 -3.61 -12.09 21.80
N GLY A 172 -3.95 -12.61 20.62
CA GLY A 172 -3.12 -13.47 19.78
C GLY A 172 -2.45 -12.72 18.63
N PRO A 173 -1.67 -13.44 17.82
CA PRO A 173 -1.11 -12.89 16.61
C PRO A 173 -2.21 -12.52 15.61
N LEU A 174 -1.99 -11.41 14.90
CA LEU A 174 -2.87 -10.98 13.82
C LEU A 174 -2.37 -11.52 12.48
N THR A 175 -3.28 -12.04 11.68
CA THR A 175 -3.04 -12.34 10.27
C THR A 175 -3.32 -11.10 9.44
N VAL A 176 -2.37 -10.74 8.58
CA VAL A 176 -2.50 -9.60 7.66
C VAL A 176 -2.94 -10.10 6.29
N LEU A 177 -3.99 -9.50 5.76
CA LEU A 177 -4.46 -9.70 4.39
C LEU A 177 -4.26 -8.42 3.58
N ASP A 178 -3.67 -8.56 2.41
CA ASP A 178 -3.53 -7.51 1.41
C ASP A 178 -4.26 -7.97 0.14
N PHE A 179 -5.28 -7.22 -0.27
CA PHE A 179 -6.10 -7.55 -1.41
C PHE A 179 -5.45 -7.08 -2.71
N LYS A 180 -5.25 -7.98 -3.65
CA LYS A 180 -4.69 -7.68 -4.97
C LYS A 180 -5.72 -7.90 -6.06
N THR A 181 -5.92 -6.89 -6.88
CA THR A 181 -6.89 -6.87 -7.98
C THR A 181 -6.23 -7.15 -9.34
N ASP A 182 -5.03 -7.70 -9.33
CA ASP A 182 -4.26 -8.04 -10.53
C ASP A 182 -4.99 -9.10 -11.36
N ARG A 183 -5.12 -8.85 -12.67
CA ARG A 183 -5.74 -9.79 -13.62
C ARG A 183 -4.71 -10.74 -14.21
N VAL A 184 -4.04 -11.51 -13.37
CA VAL A 184 -3.04 -12.50 -13.76
C VAL A 184 -3.55 -13.92 -13.51
N LYS A 185 -3.08 -14.91 -14.29
CA LYS A 185 -3.53 -16.30 -14.22
C LYS A 185 -2.35 -17.27 -14.27
N GLY A 186 -2.55 -18.46 -13.73
CA GLY A 186 -1.59 -19.56 -13.83
C GLY A 186 -0.25 -19.26 -13.19
N GLU A 187 0.83 -19.47 -13.94
CA GLU A 187 2.21 -19.33 -13.46
C GLU A 187 2.59 -17.87 -13.13
N GLU A 188 2.05 -16.91 -13.88
CA GLU A 188 2.24 -15.49 -13.60
C GLU A 188 1.66 -15.10 -12.22
N LEU A 189 0.57 -15.72 -11.80
CA LEU A 189 0.01 -15.52 -10.46
C LEU A 189 0.99 -16.00 -9.37
N ARG A 190 1.65 -17.14 -9.57
CA ARG A 190 2.66 -17.66 -8.62
C ARG A 190 3.85 -16.72 -8.52
N LEU A 191 4.40 -16.29 -9.64
CA LEU A 191 5.53 -15.37 -9.69
C LEU A 191 5.20 -14.03 -9.02
N ARG A 192 3.98 -13.52 -9.20
CA ARG A 192 3.55 -12.31 -8.51
C ARG A 192 3.32 -12.52 -7.02
N ALA A 193 2.74 -13.63 -6.62
CA ALA A 193 2.56 -13.95 -5.21
C ALA A 193 3.90 -14.05 -4.45
N GLU A 194 4.95 -14.55 -5.10
CA GLU A 194 6.32 -14.59 -4.55
C GLU A 194 6.91 -13.19 -4.34
N ARG A 195 6.59 -12.21 -5.22
CA ARG A 195 7.02 -10.81 -5.07
C ARG A 195 6.30 -10.06 -3.96
N TYR A 196 5.20 -10.59 -3.45
CA TYR A 196 4.41 -9.97 -2.37
C TYR A 196 4.69 -10.58 -1.00
N ARG A 197 5.55 -11.59 -0.93
CA ARG A 197 6.05 -12.19 0.31
C ARG A 197 7.25 -11.44 0.84
#